data_6b00c56ad1829e73cbf8e9e748a9f90b
#
_entry.id   6b00c56ad1829e73cbf8e9e748a9f90b
#
_cell.length_a   1.000
_cell.length_b   1.000
_cell.length_c   1.000
_cell.angle_alpha   90.00
_cell.angle_beta   90.00
_cell.angle_gamma   90.00
#
_symmetry.space_group_name_H-M   'P 1'
#
loop_
_entity.id
_entity.type
_entity.pdbx_description
1 polymer ?
#
loop_
_entity_poly.entity_id
_entity_poly.type
_entity_poly.pdbx_seq_one_letter_code
_entity_poly.pdbx_strand_id
1 'polypeptide(L)'
;LTGAYTRKEGRSAILEDLEKTYSYFPRLKERKSSQAGYTSGGEQQMMVIGRALMSKPKMILLDEPSMGLAPQLVEEIFEIVKDLNQREGVSFLLAEQNTNIALRYANYGYVLENGRVVMDGEGSELRENEDVKEFYLGVGGEGRENFRDVKNYRRRKRWL
;
A
#
# COMPACT_ATOMS: atom_id res chain seq x y z
N LEU A 1 4.98 -11.37 -17.37
CA LEU A 1 5.93 -10.89 -18.41
C LEU A 1 5.49 -9.55 -19.04
N THR A 2 4.19 -9.22 -19.10
CA THR A 2 3.70 -7.95 -19.71
C THR A 2 4.29 -6.71 -19.07
N GLY A 3 4.60 -6.72 -17.76
CA GLY A 3 5.26 -5.61 -17.06
C GLY A 3 6.67 -5.30 -17.56
N ALA A 4 7.33 -6.23 -18.24
CA ALA A 4 8.67 -6.04 -18.80
C ALA A 4 8.66 -5.48 -20.25
N TYR A 5 7.50 -5.07 -20.76
CA TYR A 5 7.33 -4.65 -22.17
C TYR A 5 8.29 -3.52 -22.59
N THR A 6 8.58 -2.58 -21.72
CA THR A 6 9.45 -1.42 -22.03
C THR A 6 10.93 -1.71 -21.81
N ARG A 7 11.28 -2.87 -21.28
CA ARG A 7 12.67 -3.24 -20.95
C ARG A 7 13.45 -3.61 -22.19
N LYS A 8 14.74 -3.20 -22.18
CA LYS A 8 15.68 -3.45 -23.28
C LYS A 8 16.65 -4.60 -23.01
N GLU A 9 16.63 -5.15 -21.78
CA GLU A 9 17.49 -6.25 -21.36
C GLU A 9 17.09 -7.56 -22.07
N GLY A 10 18.04 -8.46 -22.19
CA GLY A 10 17.83 -9.75 -22.82
C GLY A 10 16.83 -10.65 -22.07
N ARG A 11 16.30 -11.64 -22.76
CA ARG A 11 15.30 -12.58 -22.22
C ARG A 11 15.76 -13.27 -20.92
N SER A 12 17.05 -13.57 -20.78
CA SER A 12 17.60 -14.20 -19.58
C SER A 12 17.38 -13.33 -18.35
N ALA A 13 17.74 -12.05 -18.42
CA ALA A 13 17.55 -11.11 -17.31
C ALA A 13 16.07 -10.94 -16.93
N ILE A 14 15.17 -10.94 -17.93
CA ILE A 14 13.72 -10.86 -17.67
C ILE A 14 13.22 -12.11 -16.96
N LEU A 15 13.74 -13.30 -17.30
CA LEU A 15 13.36 -14.56 -16.66
C LEU A 15 13.91 -14.66 -15.23
N GLU A 16 15.11 -14.15 -14.96
CA GLU A 16 15.66 -14.05 -13.61
C GLU A 16 14.77 -13.16 -12.71
N ASP A 17 14.35 -11.99 -13.21
CA ASP A 17 13.45 -11.11 -12.47
C ASP A 17 12.05 -11.73 -12.30
N LEU A 18 11.60 -12.57 -13.25
CA LEU A 18 10.35 -13.33 -13.09
C LEU A 18 10.46 -14.37 -11.96
N GLU A 19 11.57 -15.12 -11.89
CA GLU A 19 11.80 -16.05 -10.79
C GLU A 19 11.92 -15.32 -9.45
N LYS A 20 12.57 -14.15 -9.43
CA LYS A 20 12.61 -13.28 -8.26
C LYS A 20 11.21 -12.80 -7.85
N THR A 21 10.36 -12.41 -8.81
CA THR A 21 8.96 -12.04 -8.55
C THR A 21 8.19 -13.24 -7.96
N TYR A 22 8.42 -14.44 -8.46
CA TYR A 22 7.81 -15.67 -7.93
C TYR A 22 8.30 -16.03 -6.51
N SER A 23 9.52 -15.61 -6.12
CA SER A 23 9.97 -15.79 -4.72
C SER A 23 9.20 -14.93 -3.72
N TYR A 24 8.76 -13.73 -4.13
CA TYR A 24 7.87 -12.88 -3.33
C TYR A 24 6.41 -13.37 -3.36
N PHE A 25 5.96 -13.94 -4.48
CA PHE A 25 4.59 -14.39 -4.71
C PHE A 25 4.54 -15.86 -5.17
N PRO A 26 4.82 -16.84 -4.26
CA PRO A 26 4.87 -18.26 -4.64
C PRO A 26 3.55 -18.76 -5.28
N ARG A 27 2.41 -18.26 -4.82
CA ARG A 27 1.09 -18.60 -5.37
C ARG A 27 0.98 -18.27 -6.86
N LEU A 28 1.64 -17.19 -7.34
CA LEU A 28 1.66 -16.87 -8.77
C LEU A 28 2.43 -17.89 -9.59
N LYS A 29 3.48 -18.49 -9.01
CA LYS A 29 4.23 -19.58 -9.66
C LYS A 29 3.37 -20.84 -9.83
N GLU A 30 2.61 -21.20 -8.80
CA GLU A 30 1.67 -22.32 -8.84
C GLU A 30 0.57 -22.09 -9.89
N ARG A 31 0.09 -20.85 -10.02
CA ARG A 31 -0.98 -20.46 -10.94
C ARG A 31 -0.50 -19.95 -12.30
N LYS A 32 0.78 -20.15 -12.66
CA LYS A 32 1.38 -19.60 -13.90
C LYS A 32 0.67 -19.98 -15.21
N SER A 33 -0.06 -21.09 -15.22
CA SER A 33 -0.83 -21.57 -16.37
C SER A 33 -2.33 -21.25 -16.27
N SER A 34 -2.77 -20.62 -15.18
CA SER A 34 -4.17 -20.23 -15.00
C SER A 34 -4.48 -18.92 -15.73
N GLN A 35 -5.71 -18.76 -16.20
CA GLN A 35 -6.18 -17.48 -16.71
C GLN A 35 -6.38 -16.52 -15.53
N ALA A 36 -5.95 -15.27 -15.67
CA ALA A 36 -6.00 -14.27 -14.61
C ALA A 36 -7.43 -14.02 -14.06
N GLY A 37 -8.45 -14.10 -14.92
CA GLY A 37 -9.85 -13.92 -14.53
C GLY A 37 -10.42 -15.04 -13.64
N TYR A 38 -9.72 -16.15 -13.50
CA TYR A 38 -10.12 -17.28 -12.64
C TYR A 38 -9.28 -17.39 -11.36
N THR A 39 -8.49 -16.35 -11.06
CA THR A 39 -7.73 -16.27 -9.81
C THR A 39 -8.51 -15.53 -8.73
N SER A 40 -8.21 -15.79 -7.45
CA SER A 40 -8.81 -15.07 -6.32
C SER A 40 -8.42 -13.59 -6.33
N GLY A 41 -9.20 -12.73 -5.64
CA GLY A 41 -8.88 -11.31 -5.52
C GLY A 41 -7.46 -11.05 -5.00
N GLY A 42 -7.01 -11.82 -4.00
CA GLY A 42 -5.64 -11.73 -3.49
C GLY A 42 -4.58 -12.14 -4.50
N GLU A 43 -4.81 -13.22 -5.26
CA GLU A 43 -3.91 -13.62 -6.36
C GLU A 43 -3.87 -12.57 -7.47
N GLN A 44 -5.01 -11.92 -7.77
CA GLN A 44 -5.07 -10.81 -8.73
C GLN A 44 -4.25 -9.62 -8.24
N GLN A 45 -4.38 -9.26 -6.96
CA GLN A 45 -3.60 -8.17 -6.37
C GLN A 45 -2.09 -8.47 -6.39
N MET A 46 -1.68 -9.68 -5.99
CA MET A 46 -0.29 -10.14 -6.09
C MET A 46 0.22 -10.09 -7.54
N MET A 47 -0.62 -10.48 -8.50
CA MET A 47 -0.27 -10.44 -9.93
C MET A 47 -0.09 -9.01 -10.43
N VAL A 48 -0.91 -8.05 -9.99
CA VAL A 48 -0.78 -6.63 -10.38
C VAL A 48 0.52 -6.05 -9.84
N ILE A 49 0.85 -6.31 -8.57
CA ILE A 49 2.12 -5.88 -7.97
C ILE A 49 3.30 -6.56 -8.64
N GLY A 50 3.24 -7.88 -8.85
CA GLY A 50 4.28 -8.64 -9.56
C GLY A 50 4.49 -8.14 -10.99
N ARG A 51 3.42 -7.77 -11.68
CA ARG A 51 3.50 -7.13 -13.00
C ARG A 51 4.21 -5.77 -12.95
N ALA A 52 3.93 -4.96 -11.93
CA ALA A 52 4.62 -3.68 -11.75
C ALA A 52 6.11 -3.89 -11.49
N LEU A 53 6.50 -4.84 -10.66
CA LEU A 53 7.90 -5.17 -10.36
C LEU A 53 8.70 -5.57 -11.62
N MET A 54 8.07 -6.24 -12.58
CA MET A 54 8.71 -6.64 -13.82
C MET A 54 9.22 -5.46 -14.67
N SER A 55 8.75 -4.23 -14.42
CA SER A 55 9.27 -3.01 -15.06
C SER A 55 10.53 -2.44 -14.40
N LYS A 56 11.01 -3.04 -13.30
CA LYS A 56 12.10 -2.51 -12.44
C LYS A 56 11.84 -1.08 -11.98
N PRO A 57 10.70 -0.80 -11.35
CA PRO A 57 10.33 0.55 -10.97
C PRO A 57 11.17 1.05 -9.80
N LYS A 58 11.40 2.35 -9.74
CA LYS A 58 11.91 3.03 -8.54
C LYS A 58 10.80 3.30 -7.53
N MET A 59 9.55 3.43 -8.02
CA MET A 59 8.36 3.71 -7.21
C MET A 59 7.16 2.97 -7.77
N ILE A 60 6.31 2.45 -6.88
CA ILE A 60 5.01 1.85 -7.20
C ILE A 60 3.92 2.66 -6.50
N LEU A 61 2.85 2.94 -7.23
CA LEU A 61 1.65 3.58 -6.70
C LEU A 61 0.61 2.50 -6.42
N LEU A 62 0.11 2.44 -5.20
CA LEU A 62 -0.93 1.50 -4.76
C LEU A 62 -2.17 2.28 -4.33
N ASP A 63 -3.28 2.02 -4.97
CA ASP A 63 -4.57 2.62 -4.67
C ASP A 63 -5.50 1.55 -4.09
N GLU A 64 -5.83 1.70 -2.80
CA GLU A 64 -6.66 0.79 -1.99
C GLU A 64 -6.32 -0.71 -2.16
N PRO A 65 -5.04 -1.14 -2.03
CA PRO A 65 -4.65 -2.52 -2.28
C PRO A 65 -5.27 -3.54 -1.30
N SER A 66 -5.82 -3.09 -0.18
CA SER A 66 -6.52 -3.94 0.81
C SER A 66 -7.99 -4.19 0.49
N MET A 67 -8.57 -3.41 -0.42
CA MET A 67 -10.02 -3.41 -0.65
C MET A 67 -10.53 -4.76 -1.14
N GLY A 68 -11.55 -5.30 -0.45
CA GLY A 68 -12.20 -6.56 -0.83
C GLY A 68 -11.39 -7.83 -0.54
N LEU A 69 -10.28 -7.72 0.19
CA LEU A 69 -9.43 -8.86 0.55
C LEU A 69 -9.69 -9.34 1.98
N ALA A 70 -9.46 -10.64 2.21
CA ALA A 70 -9.46 -11.19 3.56
C ALA A 70 -8.27 -10.61 4.37
N PRO A 71 -8.43 -10.35 5.69
CA PRO A 71 -7.41 -9.71 6.52
C PRO A 71 -6.03 -10.36 6.43
N GLN A 72 -5.98 -11.69 6.39
CA GLN A 72 -4.72 -12.44 6.27
C GLN A 72 -3.98 -12.17 4.96
N LEU A 73 -4.72 -12.01 3.85
CA LEU A 73 -4.14 -11.67 2.54
C LEU A 73 -3.64 -10.23 2.52
N VAL A 74 -4.34 -9.33 3.20
CA VAL A 74 -3.89 -7.93 3.35
C VAL A 74 -2.55 -7.90 4.06
N GLU A 75 -2.43 -8.58 5.20
CA GLU A 75 -1.15 -8.65 5.93
C GLU A 75 -0.02 -9.26 5.08
N GLU A 76 -0.30 -10.37 4.38
CA GLU A 76 0.67 -11.02 3.49
C GLU A 76 1.18 -10.03 2.41
N ILE A 77 0.28 -9.30 1.75
CA ILE A 77 0.63 -8.33 0.71
C ILE A 77 1.46 -7.17 1.28
N PHE A 78 1.08 -6.63 2.43
CA PHE A 78 1.79 -5.51 3.03
C PHE A 78 3.17 -5.90 3.60
N GLU A 79 3.34 -7.11 4.11
CA GLU A 79 4.67 -7.62 4.48
C GLU A 79 5.56 -7.76 3.23
N ILE A 80 5.03 -8.21 2.10
CA ILE A 80 5.77 -8.26 0.84
C ILE A 80 6.14 -6.84 0.37
N VAL A 81 5.23 -5.87 0.44
CA VAL A 81 5.48 -4.46 0.09
C VAL A 81 6.62 -3.90 0.95
N LYS A 82 6.60 -4.17 2.26
CA LYS A 82 7.66 -3.78 3.18
C LYS A 82 9.00 -4.41 2.83
N ASP A 83 9.03 -5.71 2.55
CA ASP A 83 10.23 -6.43 2.13
C ASP A 83 10.81 -5.85 0.83
N LEU A 84 9.97 -5.56 -0.15
CA LEU A 84 10.36 -4.93 -1.41
C LEU A 84 10.94 -3.52 -1.18
N ASN A 85 10.36 -2.74 -0.27
CA ASN A 85 10.91 -1.44 0.09
C ASN A 85 12.29 -1.57 0.75
N GLN A 86 12.43 -2.45 1.74
CA GLN A 86 13.64 -2.58 2.54
C GLN A 86 14.80 -3.26 1.80
N ARG A 87 14.51 -4.31 1.02
CA ARG A 87 15.53 -5.14 0.36
C ARG A 87 15.84 -4.71 -1.06
N GLU A 88 14.84 -4.22 -1.78
CA GLU A 88 14.98 -3.84 -3.19
C GLU A 88 15.06 -2.32 -3.40
N GLY A 89 14.82 -1.53 -2.37
CA GLY A 89 14.84 -0.07 -2.45
C GLY A 89 13.71 0.52 -3.31
N VAL A 90 12.62 -0.24 -3.52
CA VAL A 90 11.44 0.26 -4.24
C VAL A 90 10.64 1.16 -3.31
N SER A 91 10.39 2.40 -3.70
CA SER A 91 9.50 3.31 -2.97
C SER A 91 8.04 2.97 -3.26
N PHE A 92 7.18 3.19 -2.27
CA PHE A 92 5.74 3.01 -2.44
C PHE A 92 4.99 4.28 -2.05
N LEU A 93 4.07 4.71 -2.90
CA LEU A 93 3.03 5.68 -2.54
C LEU A 93 1.71 4.94 -2.42
N LEU A 94 1.17 4.94 -1.21
CA LEU A 94 0.00 4.17 -0.83
C LEU A 94 -1.17 5.12 -0.56
N ALA A 95 -2.31 4.92 -1.23
CA ALA A 95 -3.59 5.49 -0.83
C ALA A 95 -4.42 4.37 -0.18
N GLU A 96 -4.83 4.54 1.07
CA GLU A 96 -5.57 3.55 1.86
C GLU A 96 -6.58 4.22 2.78
N GLN A 97 -7.79 3.66 2.84
CA GLN A 97 -8.81 4.07 3.81
C GLN A 97 -8.59 3.38 5.17
N ASN A 98 -8.04 2.16 5.17
CA ASN A 98 -7.72 1.45 6.39
C ASN A 98 -6.48 2.04 7.05
N THR A 99 -6.69 3.05 7.89
CA THR A 99 -5.63 3.79 8.59
C THR A 99 -4.76 2.88 9.45
N ASN A 100 -5.32 1.83 10.06
CA ASN A 100 -4.55 0.87 10.86
C ASN A 100 -3.46 0.18 10.02
N ILE A 101 -3.84 -0.27 8.82
CA ILE A 101 -2.90 -0.91 7.90
C ILE A 101 -1.92 0.12 7.36
N ALA A 102 -2.42 1.26 6.85
CA ALA A 102 -1.58 2.30 6.27
C ALA A 102 -0.48 2.75 7.24
N LEU A 103 -0.83 3.13 8.47
CA LEU A 103 0.12 3.64 9.46
C LEU A 103 1.02 2.56 10.08
N ARG A 104 0.68 1.27 9.97
CA ARG A 104 1.56 0.18 10.40
C ARG A 104 2.79 0.05 9.50
N TYR A 105 2.64 0.33 8.20
CA TYR A 105 3.67 0.09 7.19
C TYR A 105 4.30 1.37 6.64
N ALA A 106 3.60 2.52 6.72
CA ALA A 106 4.10 3.78 6.21
C ALA A 106 5.22 4.36 7.08
N ASN A 107 6.28 4.86 6.44
CA ASN A 107 7.30 5.66 7.11
C ASN A 107 6.78 7.09 7.36
N TYR A 108 6.07 7.66 6.38
CA TYR A 108 5.50 8.99 6.43
C TYR A 108 4.07 8.97 5.89
N GLY A 109 3.17 9.74 6.46
CA GLY A 109 1.78 9.78 6.07
C GLY A 109 1.21 11.18 5.87
N TYR A 110 0.20 11.26 5.01
CA TYR A 110 -0.64 12.43 4.81
C TYR A 110 -2.08 12.02 5.05
N VAL A 111 -2.75 12.67 6.01
CA VAL A 111 -4.17 12.48 6.25
C VAL A 111 -4.95 13.46 5.37
N LEU A 112 -5.79 12.92 4.49
CA LEU A 112 -6.61 13.72 3.58
C LEU A 112 -8.06 13.73 4.04
N GLU A 113 -8.65 14.93 4.06
CA GLU A 113 -10.06 15.13 4.31
C GLU A 113 -10.64 16.12 3.29
N ASN A 114 -11.73 15.73 2.62
CA ASN A 114 -12.39 16.56 1.59
C ASN A 114 -11.41 17.12 0.54
N GLY A 115 -10.45 16.29 0.09
CA GLY A 115 -9.45 16.66 -0.92
C GLY A 115 -8.35 17.61 -0.42
N ARG A 116 -8.17 17.75 0.90
CA ARG A 116 -7.12 18.57 1.52
C ARG A 116 -6.32 17.77 2.52
N VAL A 117 -5.02 18.00 2.55
CA VAL A 117 -4.17 17.49 3.63
C VAL A 117 -4.49 18.25 4.91
N VAL A 118 -4.96 17.52 5.92
CA VAL A 118 -5.30 18.09 7.25
C VAL A 118 -4.20 17.83 8.26
N MET A 119 -3.43 16.75 8.08
CA MET A 119 -2.32 16.39 8.96
C MET A 119 -1.28 15.63 8.14
N ASP A 120 0.00 15.74 8.50
CA ASP A 120 1.09 14.96 7.94
C ASP A 120 2.17 14.73 9.00
N GLY A 121 2.95 13.67 8.86
CA GLY A 121 4.03 13.34 9.79
C GLY A 121 4.57 11.91 9.62
N GLU A 122 5.52 11.56 10.48
CA GLU A 122 6.04 10.20 10.58
C GLU A 122 4.90 9.22 10.92
N GLY A 123 4.90 8.05 10.29
CA GLY A 123 3.83 7.05 10.48
C GLY A 123 3.66 6.63 11.95
N SER A 124 4.76 6.53 12.71
CA SER A 124 4.76 6.25 14.14
C SER A 124 4.08 7.37 14.96
N GLU A 125 4.36 8.63 14.62
CA GLU A 125 3.77 9.79 15.30
C GLU A 125 2.27 9.92 15.01
N LEU A 126 1.90 9.73 13.74
CA LEU A 126 0.48 9.74 13.34
C LEU A 126 -0.32 8.64 14.04
N ARG A 127 0.26 7.44 14.21
CA ARG A 127 -0.41 6.34 14.89
C ARG A 127 -0.64 6.60 16.38
N GLU A 128 0.24 7.38 17.02
CA GLU A 128 0.09 7.75 18.44
C GLU A 128 -0.75 9.03 18.66
N ASN A 129 -1.04 9.77 17.60
CA ASN A 129 -1.83 10.99 17.66
C ASN A 129 -3.27 10.69 18.10
N GLU A 130 -3.77 11.42 19.11
CA GLU A 130 -5.10 11.22 19.69
C GLU A 130 -6.23 11.47 18.68
N ASP A 131 -6.12 12.51 17.87
CA ASP A 131 -7.11 12.81 16.82
C ASP A 131 -7.18 11.69 15.79
N VAL A 132 -6.03 11.14 15.39
CA VAL A 132 -5.97 10.00 14.46
C VAL A 132 -6.57 8.75 15.10
N LYS A 133 -6.29 8.49 16.38
CA LYS A 133 -6.87 7.36 17.12
C LYS A 133 -8.39 7.46 17.22
N GLU A 134 -8.90 8.63 17.56
CA GLU A 134 -10.33 8.84 17.73
C GLU A 134 -11.10 8.76 16.39
N PHE A 135 -10.63 9.50 15.38
CA PHE A 135 -11.41 9.67 14.14
C PHE A 135 -11.16 8.62 13.08
N TYR A 136 -9.95 8.04 13.02
CA TYR A 136 -9.56 7.13 11.94
C TYR A 136 -9.25 5.70 12.38
N LEU A 137 -8.86 5.48 13.66
CA LEU A 137 -8.57 4.15 14.19
C LEU A 137 -9.74 3.54 14.95
N GLY A 138 -10.81 4.33 15.23
CA GLY A 138 -12.00 3.87 15.94
C GLY A 138 -11.75 3.51 17.41
N VAL A 139 -10.71 4.04 18.03
CA VAL A 139 -10.32 3.77 19.42
C VAL A 139 -10.94 4.78 20.40
N GLY A 140 -11.82 5.65 19.93
CA GLY A 140 -12.56 6.63 20.75
C GLY A 140 -13.93 6.09 21.13
N GLY A 141 -14.33 6.31 22.40
CA GLY A 141 -15.60 5.86 22.96
C GLY A 141 -16.84 6.46 22.29
N GLU A 142 -17.99 5.87 22.59
CA GLU A 142 -19.35 6.19 22.14
C GLU A 142 -19.60 7.69 21.89
N GLY A 143 -19.55 8.11 20.63
CA GLY A 143 -19.94 9.46 20.21
C GLY A 143 -19.33 9.81 18.86
N ARG A 144 -20.03 9.47 17.76
CA ARG A 144 -19.68 9.97 16.42
C ARG A 144 -19.87 11.48 16.37
N GLU A 145 -18.91 12.24 16.85
CA GLU A 145 -18.81 13.67 16.55
C GLU A 145 -18.06 13.86 15.23
N ASN A 146 -18.72 14.51 14.28
CA ASN A 146 -18.09 14.91 13.02
C ASN A 146 -16.99 15.94 13.30
N PHE A 147 -15.89 15.90 12.56
CA PHE A 147 -14.82 16.92 12.57
C PHE A 147 -15.33 18.37 12.47
N ARG A 148 -16.55 18.57 11.99
CA ARG A 148 -17.21 19.89 11.92
C ARG A 148 -17.52 20.48 13.30
N ASP A 149 -17.61 19.66 14.34
CA ASP A 149 -18.05 20.08 15.68
C ASP A 149 -16.89 20.31 16.65
N VAL A 150 -15.66 19.91 16.27
CA VAL A 150 -14.45 20.15 17.08
C VAL A 150 -13.94 21.56 16.85
N LYS A 151 -14.35 22.48 17.72
CA LYS A 151 -14.02 23.93 17.66
C LYS A 151 -12.54 24.30 17.84
N ASN A 152 -11.61 23.35 18.07
CA ASN A 152 -10.23 23.65 18.45
C ASN A 152 -9.16 23.09 17.52
N TYR A 153 -9.48 22.76 16.27
CA TYR A 153 -8.45 22.38 15.32
C TYR A 153 -7.59 23.58 14.93
N ARG A 154 -6.44 23.76 15.57
CA ARG A 154 -5.41 24.72 15.15
C ARG A 154 -4.77 24.23 13.85
N ARG A 155 -5.28 24.69 12.70
CA ARG A 155 -4.61 24.58 11.41
C ARG A 155 -3.20 25.14 11.54
N ARG A 156 -2.17 24.30 11.53
CA ARG A 156 -0.81 24.77 11.25
C ARG A 156 -0.80 25.29 9.81
N LYS A 157 -0.85 26.61 9.67
CA LYS A 157 -0.53 27.29 8.41
C LYS A 157 0.95 27.02 8.14
N ARG A 158 1.27 26.03 7.31
CA ARG A 158 2.53 25.96 6.60
C ARG A 158 2.17 25.96 5.12
N TRP A 159 2.41 27.11 4.51
CA TRP A 159 2.78 27.38 3.12
C TRP A 159 2.53 28.87 2.88
N LEU A 160 3.54 29.67 3.15
CA LEU A 160 3.95 30.85 2.41
C LEU A 160 5.44 30.70 2.19
#